data_d1965e561c1f4f5a746cec7ad5e0ff7a
#
_entry.id   d1965e561c1f4f5a746cec7ad5e0ff7a
#
_cell.length_a   1.000
_cell.length_b   1.000
_cell.length_c   1.000
_cell.angle_alpha   90.00
_cell.angle_beta   90.00
_cell.angle_gamma   90.00
#
_symmetry.space_group_name_H-M   'P 1'
#
loop_
_entity.id
_entity.type
_entity.pdbx_description
1 polymer ?
#
loop_
_entity_poly.entity_id
_entity_poly.type
_entity_poly.pdbx_seq_one_letter_code
_entity_poly.pdbx_strand_id
1 'polypeptide(L)'
;RYTNDNSAVFKLEQNFANKIGARYALAVSSCSAALFLALKTLDLPANPKVLIPAFTFGAVPSAVVHANCIPVLCECGTDYRIDLDDFLVKLELVDAVLISHMRGHTSDMDKILSHCEKLGVPVIEDAAHSLGTTWRGKNIGTFGRLGCFSFQSYKLLNSGEGGMLITDDPDCFAKAVVMSGAYEHNWKKHHGERPFFEKWQNQLPLYNMRLNNLSALIVDSQIPYLDERIENGRRNHDIAAKKLSHSEWIHVPEKFEHEARAPDSIQFNLVGLTPLEVSQFCDLINRMGVALQVFGNSKDNARAFWNWDFLPERFNLPKTRGMLMNACDVRLPARLNVDDCKSIAEMILEALRQVKSNMAAE
;
A
#
# COMPACT_ATOMS: atom_id res chain seq x y z
N ARG A 1 -27.19 10.27 14.21
CA ARG A 1 -26.48 11.26 15.04
C ARG A 1 -25.00 10.94 15.07
N TYR A 2 -24.14 11.93 15.16
CA TYR A 2 -22.67 11.75 15.20
C TYR A 2 -22.18 10.96 16.43
N THR A 3 -22.98 10.89 17.48
CA THR A 3 -22.66 10.20 18.75
C THR A 3 -23.34 8.83 18.87
N ASN A 4 -23.83 8.25 17.76
CA ASN A 4 -24.51 6.96 17.80
C ASN A 4 -23.51 5.81 17.69
N ASP A 5 -23.30 5.09 18.76
CA ASP A 5 -22.48 3.88 18.87
C ASP A 5 -23.02 2.66 18.08
N ASN A 6 -24.24 2.76 17.53
CA ASN A 6 -24.81 1.80 16.58
C ASN A 6 -24.72 2.27 15.11
N SER A 7 -23.92 3.30 14.82
CA SER A 7 -23.74 3.79 13.45
C SER A 7 -23.03 2.74 12.56
N ALA A 8 -23.21 2.84 11.24
CA ALA A 8 -22.49 1.97 10.30
C ALA A 8 -20.97 2.13 10.40
N VAL A 9 -20.49 3.35 10.68
CA VAL A 9 -19.08 3.62 10.91
C VAL A 9 -18.57 2.85 12.12
N PHE A 10 -19.26 2.93 13.26
CA PHE A 10 -18.87 2.22 14.47
C PHE A 10 -18.81 0.70 14.25
N LYS A 11 -19.83 0.13 13.59
CA LYS A 11 -19.87 -1.32 13.26
C LYS A 11 -18.71 -1.73 12.36
N LEU A 12 -18.45 -0.95 11.30
CA LEU A 12 -17.32 -1.19 10.41
C LEU A 12 -16.00 -1.17 11.17
N GLU A 13 -15.77 -0.18 12.04
CA GLU A 13 -14.54 -0.07 12.85
C GLU A 13 -14.33 -1.33 13.71
N GLN A 14 -15.38 -1.80 14.39
CA GLN A 14 -15.33 -3.01 15.21
C GLN A 14 -15.07 -4.27 14.37
N ASN A 15 -15.83 -4.46 13.29
CA ASN A 15 -15.72 -5.63 12.44
C ASN A 15 -14.36 -5.70 11.75
N PHE A 16 -13.83 -4.54 11.32
CA PHE A 16 -12.51 -4.46 10.70
C PHE A 16 -11.39 -4.72 11.71
N ALA A 17 -11.43 -4.11 12.90
CA ALA A 17 -10.47 -4.35 13.97
C ALA A 17 -10.40 -5.85 14.34
N ASN A 18 -11.55 -6.48 14.52
CA ASN A 18 -11.66 -7.91 14.80
C ASN A 18 -11.09 -8.77 13.66
N LYS A 19 -11.40 -8.42 12.40
CA LYS A 19 -10.94 -9.16 11.21
C LYS A 19 -9.44 -9.12 11.03
N ILE A 20 -8.82 -7.95 11.32
CA ILE A 20 -7.38 -7.75 11.13
C ILE A 20 -6.57 -8.15 12.37
N GLY A 21 -7.21 -8.17 13.55
CA GLY A 21 -6.53 -8.45 14.82
C GLY A 21 -5.85 -7.22 15.41
N ALA A 22 -6.47 -6.04 15.27
CA ALA A 22 -6.04 -4.79 15.90
C ALA A 22 -6.96 -4.45 17.08
N ARG A 23 -6.46 -3.71 18.05
CA ARG A 23 -7.26 -3.25 19.19
C ARG A 23 -8.23 -2.12 18.82
N TYR A 24 -7.79 -1.19 17.98
CA TYR A 24 -8.56 -0.02 17.55
C TYR A 24 -8.52 0.14 16.05
N ALA A 25 -9.65 0.59 15.48
CA ALA A 25 -9.77 1.00 14.08
C ALA A 25 -10.56 2.29 13.98
N LEU A 26 -10.10 3.22 13.15
CA LEU A 26 -10.74 4.49 12.84
C LEU A 26 -11.01 4.56 11.34
N ALA A 27 -12.27 4.62 10.96
CA ALA A 27 -12.68 4.80 9.58
C ALA A 27 -12.57 6.27 9.17
N VAL A 28 -11.85 6.50 8.07
CA VAL A 28 -11.52 7.84 7.56
C VAL A 28 -11.86 7.98 6.08
N SER A 29 -11.85 9.21 5.58
CA SER A 29 -12.27 9.55 4.21
C SER A 29 -11.39 8.94 3.12
N SER A 30 -10.13 8.58 3.41
CA SER A 30 -9.20 7.93 2.48
C SER A 30 -8.00 7.33 3.21
N CYS A 31 -7.23 6.46 2.54
CA CYS A 31 -5.93 6.00 3.07
C CYS A 31 -4.94 7.17 3.22
N SER A 32 -4.98 8.16 2.34
CA SER A 32 -4.15 9.37 2.47
C SER A 32 -4.45 10.14 3.76
N ALA A 33 -5.72 10.21 4.15
CA ALA A 33 -6.13 10.77 5.44
C ALA A 33 -5.62 9.91 6.61
N ALA A 34 -5.67 8.58 6.49
CA ALA A 34 -5.11 7.66 7.50
C ALA A 34 -3.61 7.87 7.69
N LEU A 35 -2.83 7.92 6.60
CA LEU A 35 -1.38 8.13 6.62
C LEU A 35 -1.01 9.49 7.24
N PHE A 36 -1.72 10.54 6.83
CA PHE A 36 -1.55 11.87 7.41
C PHE A 36 -1.81 11.89 8.91
N LEU A 37 -2.95 11.33 9.35
CA LEU A 37 -3.30 11.25 10.77
C LEU A 37 -2.30 10.39 11.53
N ALA A 38 -1.87 9.26 10.98
CA ALA A 38 -0.85 8.40 11.60
C ALA A 38 0.43 9.18 11.92
N LEU A 39 0.96 9.94 10.96
CA LEU A 39 2.14 10.79 11.18
C LEU A 39 1.88 11.88 12.24
N LYS A 40 0.69 12.49 12.23
CA LYS A 40 0.33 13.54 13.19
C LYS A 40 0.10 13.04 14.62
N THR A 41 -0.12 11.71 14.80
CA THR A 41 -0.28 11.13 16.15
C THR A 41 1.05 10.82 16.83
N LEU A 42 2.13 10.70 16.05
CA LEU A 42 3.47 10.46 16.59
C LEU A 42 4.03 11.75 17.21
N ASP A 43 4.65 11.62 18.35
CA ASP A 43 5.31 12.75 19.04
C ASP A 43 6.71 12.95 18.44
N LEU A 44 6.77 13.38 17.17
CA LEU A 44 8.00 13.59 16.45
C LEU A 44 8.59 14.98 16.73
N PRO A 45 9.93 15.17 16.60
CA PRO A 45 10.57 16.47 16.76
C PRO A 45 10.11 17.49 15.69
N ALA A 46 10.63 18.71 15.76
CA ALA A 46 10.38 19.71 14.72
C ALA A 46 11.10 19.31 13.41
N ASN A 47 10.41 19.46 12.26
CA ASN A 47 10.90 19.06 10.93
C ASN A 47 11.40 17.61 10.85
N PRO A 48 10.59 16.62 11.30
CA PRO A 48 11.05 15.26 11.40
C PRO A 48 11.26 14.63 10.03
N LYS A 49 12.27 13.81 9.92
CA LYS A 49 12.56 13.03 8.71
C LYS A 49 11.82 11.68 8.76
N VAL A 50 11.15 11.34 7.67
CA VAL A 50 10.40 10.08 7.55
C VAL A 50 10.94 9.28 6.37
N LEU A 51 11.47 8.10 6.65
CA LEU A 51 11.96 7.19 5.62
C LEU A 51 10.78 6.49 4.96
N ILE A 52 10.74 6.54 3.63
CA ILE A 52 9.72 5.89 2.80
C ILE A 52 10.37 5.15 1.63
N PRO A 53 9.80 4.03 1.13
CA PRO A 53 10.30 3.38 -0.08
C PRO A 53 10.10 4.28 -1.30
N ALA A 54 11.07 4.31 -2.21
CA ALA A 54 10.97 5.09 -3.44
C ALA A 54 10.00 4.47 -4.47
N PHE A 55 9.67 3.19 -4.32
CA PHE A 55 8.56 2.56 -5.02
C PHE A 55 7.32 2.57 -4.12
N THR A 56 6.52 3.60 -4.26
CA THR A 56 5.23 3.75 -3.58
C THR A 56 4.29 4.63 -4.41
N PHE A 57 3.05 4.76 -3.98
CA PHE A 57 2.11 5.69 -4.59
C PHE A 57 2.36 7.12 -4.10
N GLY A 58 2.20 8.13 -4.98
CA GLY A 58 2.48 9.53 -4.67
C GLY A 58 1.74 10.11 -3.45
N ALA A 59 0.67 9.44 -2.98
CA ALA A 59 -0.01 9.81 -1.74
C ALA A 59 0.85 9.64 -0.49
N VAL A 60 1.83 8.70 -0.50
CA VAL A 60 2.71 8.44 0.65
C VAL A 60 3.66 9.63 0.88
N PRO A 61 4.52 10.04 -0.07
CA PRO A 61 5.33 11.25 0.11
C PRO A 61 4.47 12.51 0.32
N SER A 62 3.29 12.61 -0.30
CA SER A 62 2.37 13.73 -0.06
C SER A 62 1.89 13.78 1.37
N ALA A 63 1.52 12.65 1.99
CA ALA A 63 1.11 12.60 3.38
C ALA A 63 2.25 13.04 4.33
N VAL A 64 3.49 12.65 4.03
CA VAL A 64 4.70 13.08 4.78
C VAL A 64 4.85 14.60 4.71
N VAL A 65 4.80 15.19 3.51
CA VAL A 65 4.92 16.65 3.32
C VAL A 65 3.78 17.38 3.99
N HIS A 66 2.53 16.94 3.83
CA HIS A 66 1.37 17.54 4.48
C HIS A 66 1.40 17.46 6.01
N ALA A 67 2.04 16.42 6.56
CA ALA A 67 2.25 16.32 8.00
C ALA A 67 3.37 17.24 8.54
N ASN A 68 3.99 18.05 7.69
CA ASN A 68 5.17 18.88 7.97
C ASN A 68 6.41 18.04 8.31
N CYS A 69 6.53 16.88 7.66
CA CYS A 69 7.69 16.02 7.74
C CYS A 69 8.53 16.08 6.46
N ILE A 70 9.79 15.68 6.53
CA ILE A 70 10.73 15.64 5.41
C ILE A 70 10.84 14.20 4.93
N PRO A 71 10.41 13.86 3.69
CA PRO A 71 10.56 12.51 3.18
C PRO A 71 12.01 12.19 2.83
N VAL A 72 12.48 11.03 3.28
CA VAL A 72 13.77 10.43 2.92
C VAL A 72 13.47 9.17 2.11
N LEU A 73 13.83 9.17 0.83
CA LEU A 73 13.53 8.03 -0.05
C LEU A 73 14.56 6.93 0.12
N CYS A 74 14.08 5.68 0.22
CA CYS A 74 14.89 4.47 0.24
C CYS A 74 14.77 3.70 -1.07
N GLU A 75 15.89 3.15 -1.56
CA GLU A 75 15.92 2.28 -2.72
C GLU A 75 14.98 1.06 -2.57
N CYS A 76 14.48 0.57 -3.72
CA CYS A 76 13.74 -0.67 -3.83
C CYS A 76 14.40 -1.58 -4.86
N GLY A 77 14.35 -2.88 -4.60
CA GLY A 77 14.91 -3.92 -5.48
C GLY A 77 13.96 -4.38 -6.59
N THR A 78 14.45 -5.27 -7.45
CA THR A 78 13.66 -5.90 -8.53
C THR A 78 12.57 -6.84 -8.01
N ASP A 79 12.55 -7.12 -6.73
CA ASP A 79 11.52 -7.85 -6.01
C ASP A 79 10.38 -6.93 -5.48
N TYR A 80 10.43 -5.63 -5.82
CA TYR A 80 9.47 -4.58 -5.41
C TYR A 80 9.49 -4.25 -3.92
N ARG A 81 10.51 -4.70 -3.19
CA ARG A 81 10.69 -4.49 -1.76
C ARG A 81 11.75 -3.45 -1.49
N ILE A 82 11.74 -2.94 -0.27
CA ILE A 82 12.78 -2.01 0.18
C ILE A 82 14.16 -2.69 0.15
N ASP A 83 15.18 -1.97 -0.34
CA ASP A 83 16.57 -2.41 -0.27
C ASP A 83 17.07 -2.27 1.17
N LEU A 84 17.34 -3.40 1.83
CA LEU A 84 17.70 -3.41 3.25
C LEU A 84 19.03 -2.73 3.56
N ASP A 85 19.99 -2.77 2.64
CA ASP A 85 21.29 -2.14 2.85
C ASP A 85 21.13 -0.61 2.85
N ASP A 86 20.40 -0.06 1.88
CA ASP A 86 20.09 1.37 1.82
C ASP A 86 19.18 1.80 2.99
N PHE A 87 18.23 0.93 3.37
CA PHE A 87 17.36 1.16 4.52
C PHE A 87 18.16 1.33 5.82
N LEU A 88 19.09 0.43 6.09
CA LEU A 88 19.87 0.44 7.34
C LEU A 88 20.76 1.70 7.44
N VAL A 89 21.36 2.11 6.33
CA VAL A 89 22.15 3.34 6.30
C VAL A 89 21.29 4.58 6.58
N LYS A 90 20.09 4.64 6.02
CA LYS A 90 19.20 5.80 6.16
C LYS A 90 18.42 5.81 7.46
N LEU A 91 18.21 4.65 8.10
CA LEU A 91 17.45 4.52 9.32
C LEU A 91 18.03 5.32 10.49
N GLU A 92 19.38 5.46 10.55
CA GLU A 92 20.07 6.26 11.57
C GLU A 92 19.83 7.78 11.42
N LEU A 93 19.28 8.22 10.30
CA LEU A 93 19.10 9.63 9.94
C LEU A 93 17.67 10.12 10.02
N VAL A 94 16.74 9.26 10.46
CA VAL A 94 15.31 9.54 10.41
C VAL A 94 14.60 9.35 11.74
N ASP A 95 13.47 10.02 11.90
CA ASP A 95 12.69 10.03 13.14
C ASP A 95 11.50 9.06 13.09
N ALA A 96 11.11 8.61 11.89
CA ALA A 96 10.07 7.60 11.70
C ALA A 96 10.26 6.85 10.37
N VAL A 97 9.66 5.68 10.26
CA VAL A 97 9.56 4.89 9.03
C VAL A 97 8.09 4.79 8.64
N LEU A 98 7.79 5.06 7.37
CA LEU A 98 6.51 4.75 6.77
C LEU A 98 6.75 3.76 5.62
N ILE A 99 6.57 2.47 5.91
CA ILE A 99 6.78 1.42 4.92
C ILE A 99 5.53 1.17 4.11
N SER A 100 5.65 1.15 2.78
CA SER A 100 4.55 0.87 1.86
C SER A 100 4.69 -0.55 1.31
N HIS A 101 3.66 -1.38 1.51
CA HIS A 101 3.60 -2.76 0.99
C HIS A 101 2.98 -2.75 -0.40
N MET A 102 3.73 -2.18 -1.36
CA MET A 102 3.21 -1.96 -2.73
C MET A 102 2.81 -3.27 -3.41
N ARG A 103 1.59 -3.29 -3.92
CA ARG A 103 1.01 -4.44 -4.64
C ARG A 103 1.03 -5.76 -3.84
N GLY A 104 1.09 -5.67 -2.51
CA GLY A 104 1.13 -6.83 -1.62
C GLY A 104 2.52 -7.43 -1.43
N HIS A 105 3.57 -6.85 -2.04
CA HIS A 105 4.95 -7.26 -1.77
C HIS A 105 5.38 -6.75 -0.39
N THR A 106 5.61 -7.67 0.54
CA THR A 106 6.02 -7.36 1.90
C THR A 106 7.54 -7.41 2.01
N SER A 107 8.15 -6.36 2.53
CA SER A 107 9.59 -6.38 2.87
C SER A 107 9.85 -7.28 4.08
N ASP A 108 11.12 -7.60 4.36
CA ASP A 108 11.50 -8.40 5.53
C ASP A 108 11.16 -7.67 6.83
N MET A 109 9.92 -7.90 7.31
CA MET A 109 9.39 -7.21 8.48
C MET A 109 10.15 -7.53 9.75
N ASP A 110 10.68 -8.74 9.87
CA ASP A 110 11.45 -9.14 11.06
C ASP A 110 12.71 -8.28 11.20
N LYS A 111 13.46 -8.10 10.09
CA LYS A 111 14.65 -7.27 10.08
C LYS A 111 14.33 -5.79 10.26
N ILE A 112 13.36 -5.28 9.52
CA ILE A 112 12.96 -3.86 9.61
C ILE A 112 12.56 -3.51 11.04
N LEU A 113 11.65 -4.27 11.64
CA LEU A 113 11.15 -3.99 12.98
C LEU A 113 12.23 -4.11 14.03
N SER A 114 13.08 -5.16 13.94
CA SER A 114 14.20 -5.34 14.89
C SER A 114 15.18 -4.16 14.89
N HIS A 115 15.46 -3.56 13.71
CA HIS A 115 16.36 -2.42 13.64
C HIS A 115 15.68 -1.12 14.07
N CYS A 116 14.41 -0.92 13.70
CA CYS A 116 13.64 0.24 14.16
C CYS A 116 13.48 0.25 15.69
N GLU A 117 13.20 -0.91 16.29
CA GLU A 117 13.06 -1.04 17.73
C GLU A 117 14.35 -0.71 18.49
N LYS A 118 15.50 -1.18 18.01
CA LYS A 118 16.82 -0.87 18.60
C LYS A 118 17.13 0.63 18.61
N LEU A 119 16.65 1.38 17.64
CA LEU A 119 16.86 2.83 17.51
C LEU A 119 15.69 3.64 18.08
N GLY A 120 14.60 2.99 18.54
CA GLY A 120 13.40 3.67 19.02
C GLY A 120 12.62 4.40 17.92
N VAL A 121 12.81 4.03 16.65
CA VAL A 121 12.17 4.66 15.49
C VAL A 121 10.80 4.02 15.25
N PRO A 122 9.69 4.77 15.36
CA PRO A 122 8.35 4.22 15.14
C PRO A 122 8.12 3.89 13.66
N VAL A 123 7.36 2.79 13.43
CA VAL A 123 6.99 2.32 12.10
C VAL A 123 5.50 2.53 11.86
N ILE A 124 5.17 3.12 10.72
CA ILE A 124 3.82 3.17 10.15
C ILE A 124 3.79 2.23 8.94
N GLU A 125 2.72 1.47 8.78
CA GLU A 125 2.52 0.61 7.61
C GLU A 125 1.45 1.18 6.68
N ASP A 126 1.82 1.46 5.43
CA ASP A 126 0.86 1.66 4.34
C ASP A 126 0.49 0.29 3.75
N ALA A 127 -0.65 -0.24 4.18
CA ALA A 127 -1.22 -1.49 3.74
C ALA A 127 -2.35 -1.31 2.70
N ALA A 128 -2.38 -0.19 1.97
CA ALA A 128 -3.40 0.12 0.97
C ALA A 128 -3.53 -0.93 -0.14
N HIS A 129 -2.48 -1.71 -0.38
CA HIS A 129 -2.43 -2.80 -1.37
C HIS A 129 -2.27 -4.19 -0.74
N SER A 130 -2.37 -4.30 0.60
CA SER A 130 -1.93 -5.51 1.31
C SER A 130 -2.97 -6.05 2.29
N LEU A 131 -4.23 -5.58 2.17
CA LEU A 131 -5.31 -6.13 2.99
C LEU A 131 -5.42 -7.64 2.79
N GLY A 132 -5.31 -8.41 3.86
CA GLY A 132 -5.31 -9.88 3.85
C GLY A 132 -3.97 -10.52 3.54
N THR A 133 -2.91 -9.75 3.26
CA THR A 133 -1.54 -10.25 3.26
C THR A 133 -1.08 -10.50 4.69
N THR A 134 -0.40 -11.62 4.91
CA THR A 134 0.16 -11.96 6.23
C THR A 134 1.66 -12.21 6.15
N TRP A 135 2.34 -11.88 7.24
CA TRP A 135 3.73 -12.24 7.52
C TRP A 135 3.77 -13.10 8.76
N ARG A 136 4.30 -14.32 8.69
CA ARG A 136 4.24 -15.34 9.76
C ARG A 136 2.83 -15.53 10.34
N GLY A 137 1.81 -15.49 9.48
CA GLY A 137 0.41 -15.65 9.88
C GLY A 137 -0.26 -14.44 10.53
N LYS A 138 0.48 -13.36 10.79
CA LYS A 138 -0.07 -12.09 11.32
C LYS A 138 -0.33 -11.10 10.18
N ASN A 139 -1.46 -10.40 10.22
CA ASN A 139 -1.86 -9.47 9.17
C ASN A 139 -0.88 -8.29 9.03
N ILE A 140 -0.50 -7.96 7.79
CA ILE A 140 0.21 -6.72 7.45
C ILE A 140 -0.66 -5.52 7.83
N GLY A 141 -0.02 -4.46 8.32
CA GLY A 141 -0.67 -3.30 8.91
C GLY A 141 -0.75 -3.36 10.43
N THR A 142 -0.44 -4.53 11.07
CA THR A 142 -0.48 -4.71 12.53
C THR A 142 0.90 -4.85 13.17
N PHE A 143 1.96 -4.71 12.40
CA PHE A 143 3.34 -4.85 12.89
C PHE A 143 3.91 -3.53 13.39
N GLY A 144 3.63 -2.44 12.68
CA GLY A 144 4.02 -1.10 13.10
C GLY A 144 3.16 -0.54 14.24
N ARG A 145 3.49 0.65 14.68
CA ARG A 145 2.69 1.38 15.69
C ARG A 145 1.30 1.77 15.15
N LEU A 146 1.21 2.03 13.84
CA LEU A 146 -0.05 2.31 13.13
C LEU A 146 -0.02 1.63 11.77
N GLY A 147 -1.22 1.20 11.31
CA GLY A 147 -1.44 0.66 9.97
C GLY A 147 -2.55 1.42 9.24
N CYS A 148 -2.40 1.59 7.92
CA CYS A 148 -3.31 2.36 7.10
C CYS A 148 -3.80 1.53 5.91
N PHE A 149 -5.12 1.52 5.67
CA PHE A 149 -5.76 0.76 4.60
C PHE A 149 -6.61 1.66 3.72
N SER A 150 -6.87 1.20 2.49
CA SER A 150 -7.65 1.93 1.50
C SER A 150 -8.93 1.19 1.13
N PHE A 151 -10.03 1.93 1.00
CA PHE A 151 -11.31 1.47 0.46
C PHE A 151 -11.67 2.15 -0.86
N GLN A 152 -10.64 2.61 -1.59
CA GLN A 152 -10.81 3.18 -2.92
C GLN A 152 -11.28 2.09 -3.91
N SER A 153 -11.97 2.46 -5.00
CA SER A 153 -12.68 1.59 -5.95
C SER A 153 -11.94 0.32 -6.41
N TYR A 154 -10.60 0.36 -6.44
CA TYR A 154 -9.78 -0.78 -6.91
C TYR A 154 -9.26 -1.68 -5.80
N LYS A 155 -9.74 -1.54 -4.56
CA LYS A 155 -9.28 -2.34 -3.41
C LYS A 155 -10.17 -3.55 -3.16
N LEU A 156 -9.66 -4.54 -2.41
CA LEU A 156 -10.40 -5.77 -2.07
C LEU A 156 -11.71 -5.49 -1.32
N LEU A 157 -11.68 -4.54 -0.38
CA LEU A 157 -12.86 -3.92 0.20
C LEU A 157 -12.92 -2.48 -0.30
N ASN A 158 -14.07 -2.06 -0.84
CA ASN A 158 -14.16 -0.73 -1.43
C ASN A 158 -15.55 -0.11 -1.32
N SER A 159 -15.58 1.23 -1.28
CA SER A 159 -16.81 2.04 -1.30
C SER A 159 -16.68 3.25 -2.24
N GLY A 160 -15.83 3.14 -3.26
CA GLY A 160 -15.48 4.28 -4.11
C GLY A 160 -14.30 5.05 -3.52
N GLU A 161 -14.49 5.63 -2.34
CA GLU A 161 -13.46 6.27 -1.53
C GLU A 161 -13.61 5.85 -0.07
N GLY A 162 -12.51 5.92 0.70
CA GLY A 162 -12.46 5.57 2.11
C GLY A 162 -11.11 5.01 2.52
N GLY A 163 -10.91 4.91 3.83
CA GLY A 163 -9.72 4.31 4.42
C GLY A 163 -9.96 3.91 5.87
N MET A 164 -8.97 3.21 6.42
CA MET A 164 -8.96 2.79 7.82
C MET A 164 -7.57 3.01 8.40
N LEU A 165 -7.51 3.60 9.59
CA LEU A 165 -6.31 3.63 10.42
C LEU A 165 -6.51 2.62 11.54
N ILE A 166 -5.52 1.78 11.81
CA ILE A 166 -5.54 0.85 12.94
C ILE A 166 -4.32 1.08 13.86
N THR A 167 -4.50 0.78 15.13
CA THR A 167 -3.41 0.80 16.12
C THR A 167 -3.82 0.02 17.39
N ASP A 168 -2.84 -0.44 18.16
CA ASP A 168 -3.05 -0.97 19.49
C ASP A 168 -2.77 0.07 20.59
N ASP A 169 -2.23 1.24 20.21
CA ASP A 169 -1.87 2.34 21.09
C ASP A 169 -3.10 3.25 21.36
N PRO A 170 -3.62 3.30 22.61
CA PRO A 170 -4.81 4.09 22.93
C PRO A 170 -4.58 5.61 22.82
N ASP A 171 -3.36 6.10 23.06
CA ASP A 171 -3.04 7.53 22.94
C ASP A 171 -3.02 7.96 21.46
N CYS A 172 -2.35 7.19 20.60
CA CYS A 172 -2.37 7.42 19.15
C CYS A 172 -3.80 7.34 18.59
N PHE A 173 -4.59 6.36 19.03
CA PHE A 173 -5.99 6.24 18.61
C PHE A 173 -6.81 7.46 19.00
N ALA A 174 -6.73 7.89 20.25
CA ALA A 174 -7.47 9.07 20.72
C ALA A 174 -7.07 10.34 19.96
N LYS A 175 -5.77 10.56 19.73
CA LYS A 175 -5.28 11.68 18.89
C LYS A 175 -5.88 11.62 17.48
N ALA A 176 -5.82 10.45 16.83
CA ALA A 176 -6.36 10.27 15.48
C ALA A 176 -7.86 10.53 15.42
N VAL A 177 -8.65 10.00 16.36
CA VAL A 177 -10.10 10.25 16.45
C VAL A 177 -10.40 11.73 16.61
N VAL A 178 -9.76 12.42 17.55
CA VAL A 178 -9.97 13.85 17.77
C VAL A 178 -9.63 14.62 16.49
N MET A 179 -8.43 14.45 15.93
CA MET A 179 -7.98 15.15 14.74
C MET A 179 -8.82 14.83 13.50
N SER A 180 -9.39 13.64 13.38
CA SER A 180 -10.27 13.28 12.24
C SER A 180 -11.52 14.15 12.15
N GLY A 181 -11.84 14.89 13.22
CA GLY A 181 -13.00 15.79 13.31
C GLY A 181 -14.02 15.38 14.36
N ALA A 182 -13.58 14.76 15.45
CA ALA A 182 -14.43 14.41 16.59
C ALA A 182 -14.48 15.57 17.60
N TYR A 183 -15.16 16.65 17.22
CA TYR A 183 -15.39 17.81 18.07
C TYR A 183 -16.43 17.53 19.17
N GLU A 184 -16.39 18.31 20.26
CA GLU A 184 -17.23 18.16 21.45
C GLU A 184 -17.10 16.74 22.04
N HIS A 185 -18.19 15.98 22.06
CA HIS A 185 -18.25 14.62 22.57
C HIS A 185 -18.41 13.57 21.46
N ASN A 186 -18.13 13.90 20.19
CA ASN A 186 -18.30 12.99 19.07
C ASN A 186 -17.38 11.77 19.14
N TRP A 187 -16.28 11.84 19.90
CA TRP A 187 -15.42 10.70 20.16
C TRP A 187 -16.15 9.55 20.88
N LYS A 188 -17.28 9.82 21.59
CA LYS A 188 -18.06 8.80 22.29
C LYS A 188 -18.65 7.71 21.39
N LYS A 189 -18.72 7.95 20.08
CA LYS A 189 -19.15 6.95 19.10
C LYS A 189 -18.07 5.94 18.75
N HIS A 190 -16.82 6.25 19.02
CA HIS A 190 -15.69 5.38 18.72
C HIS A 190 -15.35 4.49 19.92
N HIS A 191 -14.83 3.30 19.62
CA HIS A 191 -14.39 2.36 20.64
C HIS A 191 -13.01 2.76 21.14
N GLY A 192 -12.91 3.24 22.38
CA GLY A 192 -11.62 3.67 22.94
C GLY A 192 -11.72 4.03 24.42
N GLU A 193 -10.58 4.35 25.00
CA GLU A 193 -10.46 4.63 26.42
C GLU A 193 -10.70 6.10 26.73
N ARG A 194 -11.73 6.38 27.51
CA ARG A 194 -12.20 7.73 27.85
C ARG A 194 -11.09 8.69 28.35
N PRO A 195 -10.15 8.29 29.23
CA PRO A 195 -9.12 9.21 29.72
C PRO A 195 -8.23 9.80 28.62
N PHE A 196 -7.92 9.02 27.58
CA PHE A 196 -7.12 9.50 26.46
C PHE A 196 -7.88 10.52 25.60
N PHE A 197 -9.18 10.31 25.35
CA PHE A 197 -10.01 11.28 24.65
C PHE A 197 -10.16 12.59 25.42
N GLU A 198 -10.39 12.52 26.74
CA GLU A 198 -10.51 13.70 27.60
C GLU A 198 -9.19 14.50 27.67
N LYS A 199 -8.04 13.79 27.58
CA LYS A 199 -6.72 14.42 27.49
C LYS A 199 -6.57 15.26 26.23
N TRP A 200 -7.00 14.76 25.07
CA TRP A 200 -6.70 15.35 23.78
C TRP A 200 -7.81 16.23 23.19
N GLN A 201 -9.07 16.07 23.63
CA GLN A 201 -10.15 16.92 23.16
C GLN A 201 -9.81 18.41 23.48
N ASN A 202 -10.06 19.31 22.55
CA ASN A 202 -9.75 20.74 22.64
C ASN A 202 -8.23 21.09 22.67
N GLN A 203 -7.34 20.13 22.68
CA GLN A 203 -5.90 20.39 22.60
C GLN A 203 -5.33 20.24 21.18
N LEU A 204 -5.96 19.41 20.35
CA LEU A 204 -5.51 19.16 18.99
C LEU A 204 -6.39 19.88 17.98
N PRO A 205 -5.80 20.40 16.88
CA PRO A 205 -6.57 20.97 15.77
C PRO A 205 -7.41 19.91 15.07
N LEU A 206 -8.59 20.30 14.60
CA LEU A 206 -9.53 19.41 13.96
C LEU A 206 -9.44 19.49 12.44
N TYR A 207 -9.52 18.34 11.79
CA TYR A 207 -9.73 18.20 10.35
C TYR A 207 -11.13 17.66 10.07
N ASN A 208 -11.49 17.50 8.81
CA ASN A 208 -12.72 16.80 8.42
C ASN A 208 -12.36 15.59 7.54
N MET A 209 -11.95 14.51 8.20
CA MET A 209 -11.47 13.27 7.55
C MET A 209 -12.33 12.06 7.91
N ARG A 210 -13.56 12.29 8.33
CA ARG A 210 -14.50 11.22 8.75
C ARG A 210 -15.03 10.45 7.54
N LEU A 211 -15.16 9.12 7.67
CA LEU A 211 -15.93 8.33 6.73
C LEU A 211 -17.44 8.56 6.96
N ASN A 212 -18.22 8.59 5.89
CA ASN A 212 -19.68 8.68 5.99
C ASN A 212 -20.31 7.29 6.21
N ASN A 213 -21.52 7.24 6.75
CA ASN A 213 -22.21 5.97 7.06
C ASN A 213 -22.55 5.15 5.82
N LEU A 214 -22.80 5.76 4.66
CA LEU A 214 -23.10 5.03 3.42
C LEU A 214 -21.89 4.23 2.97
N SER A 215 -20.74 4.88 2.86
CA SER A 215 -19.48 4.21 2.52
C SER A 215 -19.11 3.13 3.55
N ALA A 216 -19.32 3.41 4.84
CA ALA A 216 -19.07 2.42 5.89
C ALA A 216 -19.95 1.17 5.74
N LEU A 217 -21.23 1.34 5.46
CA LEU A 217 -22.16 0.22 5.24
C LEU A 217 -21.74 -0.63 4.05
N ILE A 218 -21.34 0.01 2.94
CA ILE A 218 -20.86 -0.68 1.73
C ILE A 218 -19.62 -1.51 2.03
N VAL A 219 -18.63 -0.97 2.76
CA VAL A 219 -17.41 -1.71 3.12
C VAL A 219 -17.71 -2.84 4.08
N ASP A 220 -18.49 -2.57 5.13
CA ASP A 220 -18.84 -3.57 6.16
C ASP A 220 -19.55 -4.79 5.58
N SER A 221 -20.47 -4.58 4.63
CA SER A 221 -21.17 -5.67 3.94
C SER A 221 -20.25 -6.60 3.13
N GLN A 222 -19.03 -6.17 2.81
CA GLN A 222 -18.05 -6.95 2.04
C GLN A 222 -17.10 -7.76 2.91
N ILE A 223 -16.96 -7.45 4.21
CA ILE A 223 -16.01 -8.13 5.13
C ILE A 223 -16.25 -9.66 5.14
N PRO A 224 -17.48 -10.19 5.17
CA PRO A 224 -17.71 -11.64 5.16
C PRO A 224 -17.15 -12.37 3.93
N TYR A 225 -16.99 -11.68 2.81
CA TYR A 225 -16.49 -12.23 1.54
C TYR A 225 -14.98 -12.00 1.32
N LEU A 226 -14.29 -11.41 2.29
CA LEU A 226 -12.87 -11.03 2.13
C LEU A 226 -11.97 -12.24 1.91
N ASP A 227 -12.15 -13.32 2.69
CA ASP A 227 -11.33 -14.52 2.59
C ASP A 227 -11.47 -15.21 1.23
N GLU A 228 -12.69 -15.32 0.71
CA GLU A 228 -12.94 -15.85 -0.62
C GLU A 228 -12.26 -15.01 -1.71
N ARG A 229 -12.32 -13.68 -1.59
CA ARG A 229 -11.62 -12.77 -2.53
C ARG A 229 -10.10 -12.92 -2.48
N ILE A 230 -9.54 -13.13 -1.29
CA ILE A 230 -8.10 -13.37 -1.10
C ILE A 230 -7.70 -14.68 -1.78
N GLU A 231 -8.42 -15.77 -1.54
CA GLU A 231 -8.14 -17.09 -2.15
C GLU A 231 -8.26 -17.05 -3.67
N ASN A 232 -9.29 -16.40 -4.20
CA ASN A 232 -9.44 -16.20 -5.64
C ASN A 232 -8.30 -15.36 -6.23
N GLY A 233 -7.85 -14.31 -5.53
CA GLY A 233 -6.70 -13.50 -5.93
C GLY A 233 -5.40 -14.30 -5.96
N ARG A 234 -5.15 -15.13 -4.94
CA ARG A 234 -3.99 -16.05 -4.88
C ARG A 234 -4.00 -17.02 -6.05
N ARG A 235 -5.13 -17.71 -6.26
CA ARG A 235 -5.31 -18.63 -7.40
C ARG A 235 -4.99 -17.93 -8.73
N ASN A 236 -5.56 -16.76 -8.97
CA ASN A 236 -5.38 -16.01 -10.21
C ASN A 236 -3.91 -15.63 -10.42
N HIS A 237 -3.27 -15.10 -9.37
CA HIS A 237 -1.85 -14.76 -9.39
C HIS A 237 -0.96 -15.98 -9.70
N ASP A 238 -1.17 -17.10 -8.99
CA ASP A 238 -0.32 -18.30 -9.12
C ASP A 238 -0.42 -18.93 -10.52
N ILE A 239 -1.62 -18.92 -11.12
CA ILE A 239 -1.84 -19.38 -12.51
C ILE A 239 -1.04 -18.50 -13.49
N ALA A 240 -1.16 -17.19 -13.38
CA ALA A 240 -0.45 -16.27 -14.26
C ALA A 240 1.07 -16.35 -14.03
N ALA A 241 1.52 -16.33 -12.78
CA ALA A 241 2.93 -16.41 -12.40
C ALA A 241 3.60 -17.66 -12.94
N LYS A 242 2.96 -18.84 -12.73
CA LYS A 242 3.48 -20.12 -13.24
C LYS A 242 3.66 -20.09 -14.76
N LYS A 243 2.72 -19.49 -15.50
CA LYS A 243 2.80 -19.43 -16.96
C LYS A 243 3.85 -18.44 -17.44
N LEU A 244 3.92 -17.26 -16.84
CA LEU A 244 4.88 -16.21 -17.18
C LEU A 244 6.33 -16.61 -16.87
N SER A 245 6.57 -17.37 -15.79
CA SER A 245 7.91 -17.82 -15.40
C SER A 245 8.57 -18.79 -16.37
N HIS A 246 7.86 -19.28 -17.40
CA HIS A 246 8.47 -20.09 -18.46
C HIS A 246 9.21 -19.24 -19.52
N SER A 247 9.10 -17.93 -19.49
CA SER A 247 9.76 -17.03 -20.43
C SER A 247 11.09 -16.53 -19.88
N GLU A 248 12.15 -16.61 -20.68
CA GLU A 248 13.45 -16.03 -20.36
C GLU A 248 13.45 -14.50 -20.28
N TRP A 249 12.44 -13.87 -20.86
CA TRP A 249 12.28 -12.40 -20.87
C TRP A 249 11.44 -11.86 -19.72
N ILE A 250 10.99 -12.73 -18.83
CA ILE A 250 10.15 -12.37 -17.67
C ILE A 250 10.75 -12.90 -16.38
N HIS A 251 10.90 -12.02 -15.41
CA HIS A 251 11.19 -12.39 -14.03
C HIS A 251 10.00 -12.03 -13.15
N VAL A 252 9.33 -13.04 -12.60
CA VAL A 252 8.28 -12.88 -11.58
C VAL A 252 8.94 -13.00 -10.20
N PRO A 253 8.90 -11.94 -9.34
CA PRO A 253 9.55 -12.00 -8.05
C PRO A 253 8.97 -13.07 -7.12
N GLU A 254 9.84 -13.83 -6.49
CA GLU A 254 9.45 -14.83 -5.51
C GLU A 254 8.88 -14.18 -4.24
N LYS A 255 7.97 -14.88 -3.59
CA LYS A 255 7.50 -14.52 -2.26
C LYS A 255 8.47 -15.04 -1.19
N PHE A 256 8.55 -14.37 -0.05
CA PHE A 256 9.22 -14.93 1.11
C PHE A 256 8.47 -16.18 1.62
N GLU A 257 9.18 -17.11 2.23
CA GLU A 257 8.60 -18.32 2.84
C GLU A 257 7.48 -17.96 3.85
N HIS A 258 7.67 -16.88 4.59
CA HIS A 258 6.76 -16.43 5.64
C HIS A 258 5.67 -15.46 5.17
N GLU A 259 5.67 -15.13 3.86
CA GLU A 259 4.73 -14.20 3.25
C GLU A 259 3.57 -14.95 2.60
N ALA A 260 2.34 -14.65 3.02
CA ALA A 260 1.14 -15.10 2.33
C ALA A 260 0.42 -13.89 1.73
N ARG A 261 0.74 -13.57 0.47
CA ARG A 261 0.18 -12.41 -0.23
C ARG A 261 -1.33 -12.55 -0.49
N ALA A 262 -2.01 -11.40 -0.52
CA ALA A 262 -3.39 -11.26 -1.00
C ALA A 262 -3.38 -10.41 -2.29
N PRO A 263 -2.94 -10.96 -3.43
CA PRO A 263 -2.75 -10.21 -4.65
C PRO A 263 -4.08 -9.92 -5.36
N ASP A 264 -4.15 -8.78 -6.03
CA ASP A 264 -5.22 -8.38 -6.95
C ASP A 264 -4.67 -8.02 -8.35
N SER A 265 -3.38 -8.29 -8.54
CA SER A 265 -2.58 -8.01 -9.74
C SER A 265 -1.33 -8.88 -9.74
N ILE A 266 -0.66 -8.96 -10.87
CA ILE A 266 0.67 -9.57 -10.98
C ILE A 266 1.66 -8.52 -11.42
N GLN A 267 2.82 -8.50 -10.75
CA GLN A 267 3.99 -7.72 -11.13
C GLN A 267 5.07 -8.67 -11.63
N PHE A 268 5.75 -8.26 -12.69
CA PHE A 268 6.91 -8.95 -13.24
C PHE A 268 7.86 -7.94 -13.89
N ASN A 269 9.13 -8.30 -13.95
CA ASN A 269 10.15 -7.49 -14.61
C ASN A 269 10.43 -8.04 -16.01
N LEU A 270 10.55 -7.15 -17.00
CA LEU A 270 11.08 -7.50 -18.31
C LEU A 270 12.60 -7.63 -18.22
N VAL A 271 13.14 -8.68 -18.81
CA VAL A 271 14.57 -9.00 -18.77
C VAL A 271 15.12 -9.08 -20.19
N GLY A 272 16.27 -8.46 -20.44
CA GLY A 272 16.95 -8.51 -21.74
C GLY A 272 16.20 -7.81 -22.88
N LEU A 273 15.36 -6.82 -22.55
CA LEU A 273 14.69 -5.95 -23.51
C LEU A 273 15.34 -4.56 -23.51
N THR A 274 15.46 -3.99 -24.69
CA THR A 274 15.84 -2.58 -24.86
C THR A 274 14.65 -1.67 -24.53
N PRO A 275 14.85 -0.37 -24.24
CA PRO A 275 13.76 0.57 -24.01
C PRO A 275 12.75 0.65 -25.16
N LEU A 276 13.20 0.46 -26.41
CA LEU A 276 12.33 0.43 -27.59
C LEU A 276 11.44 -0.82 -27.57
N GLU A 277 12.01 -1.99 -27.32
CA GLU A 277 11.26 -3.25 -27.19
C GLU A 277 10.22 -3.19 -26.06
N VAL A 278 10.57 -2.59 -24.92
CA VAL A 278 9.62 -2.36 -23.82
C VAL A 278 8.45 -1.49 -24.26
N SER A 279 8.71 -0.41 -25.01
CA SER A 279 7.65 0.45 -25.54
C SER A 279 6.76 -0.29 -26.54
N GLN A 280 7.36 -0.99 -27.49
CA GLN A 280 6.64 -1.79 -28.49
C GLN A 280 5.79 -2.90 -27.84
N PHE A 281 6.32 -3.56 -26.83
CA PHE A 281 5.59 -4.55 -26.05
C PHE A 281 4.37 -3.93 -25.36
N CYS A 282 4.54 -2.78 -24.69
CA CYS A 282 3.42 -2.08 -24.04
C CYS A 282 2.33 -1.70 -25.03
N ASP A 283 2.69 -1.18 -26.20
CA ASP A 283 1.74 -0.78 -27.23
C ASP A 283 0.99 -1.99 -27.80
N LEU A 284 1.71 -3.09 -28.04
CA LEU A 284 1.14 -4.30 -28.60
C LEU A 284 0.16 -4.96 -27.62
N ILE A 285 0.58 -5.18 -26.37
CA ILE A 285 -0.25 -5.87 -25.38
C ILE A 285 -1.52 -5.08 -25.03
N ASN A 286 -1.43 -3.75 -24.96
CA ASN A 286 -2.60 -2.91 -24.77
C ASN A 286 -3.56 -2.96 -25.97
N ARG A 287 -3.06 -3.03 -27.21
CA ARG A 287 -3.90 -3.27 -28.42
C ARG A 287 -4.56 -4.64 -28.41
N MET A 288 -3.92 -5.65 -27.84
CA MET A 288 -4.49 -6.99 -27.63
C MET A 288 -5.57 -7.02 -26.55
N GLY A 289 -5.79 -5.93 -25.81
CA GLY A 289 -6.85 -5.77 -24.81
C GLY A 289 -6.43 -6.08 -23.37
N VAL A 290 -5.16 -6.34 -23.10
CA VAL A 290 -4.63 -6.48 -21.75
C VAL A 290 -4.08 -5.13 -21.28
N ALA A 291 -4.75 -4.51 -20.32
CA ALA A 291 -4.30 -3.26 -19.72
C ALA A 291 -3.03 -3.50 -18.87
N LEU A 292 -1.87 -3.37 -19.51
CA LEU A 292 -0.56 -3.48 -18.88
C LEU A 292 0.07 -2.11 -18.75
N GLN A 293 0.69 -1.87 -17.61
CA GLN A 293 1.46 -0.67 -17.32
C GLN A 293 2.90 -1.03 -16.97
N VAL A 294 3.88 -0.35 -17.57
CA VAL A 294 5.26 -0.31 -17.07
C VAL A 294 5.41 0.94 -16.21
N PHE A 295 5.82 0.78 -14.97
CA PHE A 295 5.79 1.88 -13.99
C PHE A 295 6.65 3.07 -14.37
N GLY A 296 7.78 2.87 -15.07
CA GLY A 296 8.70 3.93 -15.45
C GLY A 296 8.38 4.64 -16.77
N ASN A 297 7.51 4.08 -17.63
CA ASN A 297 7.31 4.56 -19.00
C ASN A 297 6.36 5.77 -19.13
N SER A 298 5.58 6.08 -18.10
CA SER A 298 4.64 7.20 -18.16
C SER A 298 5.15 8.41 -17.38
N LYS A 299 5.09 9.60 -18.00
CA LYS A 299 5.36 10.87 -17.32
C LYS A 299 4.34 11.18 -16.22
N ASP A 300 3.13 10.60 -16.35
CA ASP A 300 2.01 10.83 -15.42
C ASP A 300 1.92 9.75 -14.33
N ASN A 301 2.91 8.84 -14.26
CA ASN A 301 2.87 7.75 -13.28
C ASN A 301 3.20 8.25 -11.87
N ALA A 302 2.19 8.22 -10.99
CA ALA A 302 2.33 8.62 -9.59
C ALA A 302 3.21 7.68 -8.74
N ARG A 303 3.72 6.55 -9.30
CA ARG A 303 4.62 5.60 -8.62
C ARG A 303 6.09 5.81 -8.98
N ALA A 304 6.37 6.63 -9.98
CA ALA A 304 7.73 6.99 -10.38
C ALA A 304 8.18 8.20 -9.56
N PHE A 305 9.11 8.00 -8.63
CA PHE A 305 9.54 9.02 -7.68
C PHE A 305 10.09 10.30 -8.36
N TRP A 306 10.62 10.20 -9.55
CA TRP A 306 11.12 11.36 -10.32
C TRP A 306 10.02 12.24 -10.89
N ASN A 307 8.75 11.83 -10.80
CA ASN A 307 7.57 12.63 -11.17
C ASN A 307 7.01 13.42 -9.96
N TRP A 308 7.59 13.30 -8.78
CA TRP A 308 7.14 14.00 -7.57
C TRP A 308 7.79 15.37 -7.43
N ASP A 309 7.44 16.29 -8.34
CA ASP A 309 8.04 17.65 -8.38
C ASP A 309 7.73 18.51 -7.14
N PHE A 310 6.79 18.07 -6.29
CA PHE A 310 6.50 18.71 -4.99
C PHE A 310 7.55 18.42 -3.91
N LEU A 311 8.48 17.49 -4.14
CA LEU A 311 9.59 17.22 -3.24
C LEU A 311 10.70 18.26 -3.43
N PRO A 312 11.31 18.73 -2.32
CA PRO A 312 12.31 19.82 -2.40
C PRO A 312 13.64 19.39 -3.05
N GLU A 313 13.91 18.08 -3.06
CA GLU A 313 15.16 17.51 -3.54
C GLU A 313 14.94 16.54 -4.70
N ARG A 314 15.94 16.44 -5.58
CA ARG A 314 16.01 15.41 -6.62
C ARG A 314 16.83 14.24 -6.08
N PHE A 315 16.21 13.07 -6.04
CA PHE A 315 16.81 11.86 -5.51
C PHE A 315 17.53 11.07 -6.61
N ASN A 316 18.74 10.62 -6.32
CA ASN A 316 19.46 9.68 -7.18
C ASN A 316 19.31 8.27 -6.60
N LEU A 317 18.40 7.50 -7.18
CA LEU A 317 18.02 6.15 -6.74
C LEU A 317 18.08 5.19 -7.94
N PRO A 318 19.28 4.80 -8.37
CA PRO A 318 19.49 4.05 -9.62
C PRO A 318 18.89 2.65 -9.59
N LYS A 319 18.89 1.95 -8.46
CA LYS A 319 18.28 0.61 -8.35
C LYS A 319 16.78 0.68 -8.60
N THR A 320 16.07 1.56 -7.87
CA THR A 320 14.62 1.77 -8.02
C THR A 320 14.27 2.26 -9.41
N ARG A 321 15.05 3.19 -9.96
CA ARG A 321 14.82 3.68 -11.32
C ARG A 321 14.97 2.57 -12.35
N GLY A 322 16.02 1.77 -12.28
CA GLY A 322 16.24 0.62 -13.16
C GLY A 322 15.13 -0.41 -13.07
N MET A 323 14.67 -0.72 -11.86
CA MET A 323 13.54 -1.60 -11.63
C MET A 323 12.26 -1.05 -12.27
N LEU A 324 11.88 0.20 -12.00
CA LEU A 324 10.63 0.79 -12.48
C LEU A 324 10.54 0.87 -14.02
N MET A 325 11.67 1.03 -14.72
CA MET A 325 11.72 1.06 -16.19
C MET A 325 11.36 -0.27 -16.85
N ASN A 326 11.43 -1.39 -16.10
CA ASN A 326 11.14 -2.74 -16.59
C ASN A 326 9.98 -3.42 -15.83
N ALA A 327 9.47 -2.77 -14.80
CA ALA A 327 8.45 -3.34 -13.91
C ALA A 327 7.05 -3.21 -14.50
N CYS A 328 6.46 -4.34 -14.86
CA CYS A 328 5.10 -4.45 -15.38
C CYS A 328 4.07 -4.68 -14.28
N ASP A 329 2.87 -4.16 -14.47
CA ASP A 329 1.70 -4.35 -13.58
C ASP A 329 0.48 -4.72 -14.40
N VAL A 330 -0.15 -5.84 -14.10
CA VAL A 330 -1.39 -6.31 -14.71
C VAL A 330 -2.40 -6.69 -13.64
N ARG A 331 -3.59 -6.12 -13.73
CA ARG A 331 -4.68 -6.41 -12.78
C ARG A 331 -5.23 -7.82 -12.99
N LEU A 332 -5.33 -8.57 -11.89
CA LEU A 332 -5.94 -9.90 -11.82
C LEU A 332 -6.99 -9.94 -10.71
N PRO A 333 -8.11 -9.21 -10.87
CA PRO A 333 -9.12 -9.11 -9.82
C PRO A 333 -9.72 -10.48 -9.48
N ALA A 334 -10.14 -10.65 -8.24
CA ALA A 334 -10.67 -11.91 -7.68
C ALA A 334 -11.86 -12.50 -8.48
N ARG A 335 -12.57 -11.68 -9.29
CA ARG A 335 -13.70 -12.11 -10.11
C ARG A 335 -13.29 -12.87 -11.39
N LEU A 336 -12.02 -12.81 -11.80
CA LEU A 336 -11.54 -13.57 -12.96
C LEU A 336 -11.56 -15.07 -12.65
N ASN A 337 -11.85 -15.86 -13.69
CA ASN A 337 -11.74 -17.31 -13.62
C ASN A 337 -10.34 -17.79 -14.06
N VAL A 338 -10.13 -19.10 -14.00
CA VAL A 338 -8.86 -19.75 -14.34
C VAL A 338 -8.45 -19.52 -15.80
N ASP A 339 -9.44 -19.59 -16.73
CA ASP A 339 -9.17 -19.48 -18.16
C ASP A 339 -8.91 -18.04 -18.58
N ASP A 340 -9.55 -17.07 -17.93
CA ASP A 340 -9.22 -15.64 -18.08
C ASP A 340 -7.74 -15.39 -17.75
N CYS A 341 -7.28 -15.91 -16.61
CA CYS A 341 -5.89 -15.71 -16.15
C CYS A 341 -4.88 -16.39 -17.07
N LYS A 342 -5.18 -17.59 -17.60
CA LYS A 342 -4.36 -18.27 -18.60
C LYS A 342 -4.27 -17.46 -19.89
N SER A 343 -5.42 -16.98 -20.38
CA SER A 343 -5.50 -16.19 -21.60
C SER A 343 -4.70 -14.90 -21.50
N ILE A 344 -4.81 -14.17 -20.38
CA ILE A 344 -4.02 -12.97 -20.12
C ILE A 344 -2.51 -13.29 -20.16
N ALA A 345 -2.07 -14.35 -19.50
CA ALA A 345 -0.67 -14.73 -19.50
C ALA A 345 -0.18 -15.17 -20.90
N GLU A 346 -1.01 -15.88 -21.68
CA GLU A 346 -0.72 -16.26 -23.07
C GLU A 346 -0.56 -15.05 -23.97
N MET A 347 -1.44 -14.08 -23.86
CA MET A 347 -1.37 -12.83 -24.62
C MET A 347 -0.09 -12.05 -24.31
N ILE A 348 0.33 -11.99 -23.03
CA ILE A 348 1.60 -11.38 -22.61
C ILE A 348 2.79 -12.08 -23.27
N LEU A 349 2.83 -13.41 -23.21
CA LEU A 349 3.90 -14.19 -23.82
C LEU A 349 3.93 -14.08 -25.36
N GLU A 350 2.78 -14.03 -26.00
CA GLU A 350 2.67 -13.86 -27.45
C GLU A 350 3.15 -12.48 -27.89
N ALA A 351 2.74 -11.41 -27.17
CA ALA A 351 3.23 -10.06 -27.45
C ALA A 351 4.76 -9.97 -27.37
N LEU A 352 5.38 -10.58 -26.35
CA LEU A 352 6.83 -10.64 -26.24
C LEU A 352 7.51 -11.38 -27.37
N ARG A 353 6.97 -12.54 -27.78
CA ARG A 353 7.48 -13.31 -28.94
C ARG A 353 7.46 -12.48 -30.21
N GLN A 354 6.36 -11.77 -30.49
CA GLN A 354 6.23 -10.92 -31.67
C GLN A 354 7.24 -9.79 -31.68
N VAL A 355 7.44 -9.08 -30.52
CA VAL A 355 8.43 -8.02 -30.42
C VAL A 355 9.84 -8.55 -30.68
N LYS A 356 10.21 -9.71 -30.07
CA LYS A 356 11.54 -10.30 -30.27
C LYS A 356 11.76 -10.83 -31.68
N SER A 357 10.72 -11.38 -32.33
CA SER A 357 10.83 -11.89 -33.71
C SER A 357 10.98 -10.77 -34.75
N ASN A 358 10.30 -9.65 -34.56
CA ASN A 358 10.39 -8.51 -35.48
C ASN A 358 11.78 -7.87 -35.47
N MET A 359 12.43 -7.80 -34.30
CA MET A 359 13.78 -7.26 -34.16
C MET A 359 14.89 -8.22 -34.66
N ALA A 360 14.60 -9.53 -34.76
CA ALA A 360 15.54 -10.49 -35.36
C ALA A 360 15.50 -10.49 -36.89
N ALA A 361 14.50 -9.85 -37.48
CA ALA A 361 14.31 -9.71 -38.94
C ALA A 361 14.80 -8.38 -39.53
N GLU A 362 15.11 -7.40 -38.66
CA GLU A 362 15.79 -6.13 -38.99
C GLU A 362 17.32 -6.23 -38.75
#